data_0fa4a69e8ac2416e4324a322eb8b6af4
#
_entry.id   0fa4a69e8ac2416e4324a322eb8b6af4
#
_cell.length_a   1.000
_cell.length_b   1.000
_cell.length_c   1.000
_cell.angle_alpha   90.00
_cell.angle_beta   90.00
_cell.angle_gamma   90.00
#
_symmetry.space_group_name_H-M   'P 1'
#
loop_
_entity.id
_entity.type
_entity.pdbx_description
1 polymer ?
#
loop_
_entity_poly.entity_id
_entity_poly.type
_entity_poly.pdbx_seq_one_letter_code
_entity_poly.pdbx_strand_id
1 'polypeptide(L)'
;MQCTYKHCLYQTRDIPDYDDVVKNKRHYHKRCLETAETIQAIVDLYYNEVSKTVVMKTLLATINNIVFVKQIDAKYLLFALKMAIQKGTVIKAPYSLQYIIDDYAIKNEWQRRNAAKLGREARENSVADESALQAPKFKRSTGKPEGFDAIFGGQ
;
A
#
# COMPACT_ATOMS: atom_id res chain seq x y z
N MET A 1 8.43 -4.45 -23.16
CA MET A 1 7.18 -5.28 -23.22
C MET A 1 5.97 -4.39 -23.02
N GLN A 2 4.77 -4.80 -23.45
CA GLN A 2 3.59 -3.93 -23.33
C GLN A 2 2.60 -4.44 -22.29
N CYS A 3 2.05 -3.50 -21.50
CA CYS A 3 1.03 -3.81 -20.49
C CYS A 3 -0.28 -4.25 -21.13
N THR A 4 -0.73 -5.44 -20.76
CA THR A 4 -1.96 -6.05 -21.30
C THR A 4 -3.23 -5.51 -20.62
N TYR A 5 -3.08 -4.73 -19.53
CA TYR A 5 -4.23 -4.18 -18.81
C TYR A 5 -4.98 -3.15 -19.65
N LYS A 6 -6.29 -3.36 -19.84
CA LYS A 6 -7.14 -2.49 -20.67
C LYS A 6 -7.13 -1.03 -20.21
N HIS A 7 -7.11 -0.82 -18.89
CA HIS A 7 -7.10 0.49 -18.25
C HIS A 7 -5.71 0.80 -17.66
N CYS A 8 -4.66 0.68 -18.50
CA CYS A 8 -3.31 0.98 -18.06
C CYS A 8 -3.23 2.36 -17.40
N LEU A 9 -2.61 2.42 -16.22
CA LEU A 9 -2.49 3.64 -15.42
C LEU A 9 -1.39 4.59 -15.91
N TYR A 10 -0.56 4.11 -16.84
CA TYR A 10 0.56 4.85 -17.41
C TYR A 10 0.21 5.35 -18.81
N GLN A 11 0.78 6.49 -19.20
CA GLN A 11 0.58 7.07 -20.54
C GLN A 11 1.13 6.16 -21.63
N THR A 12 2.28 5.55 -21.40
CA THR A 12 2.86 4.54 -22.28
C THR A 12 2.56 3.14 -21.70
N ARG A 13 2.24 2.21 -22.59
CA ARG A 13 2.03 0.81 -22.18
C ARG A 13 3.35 0.03 -22.07
N ASP A 14 4.47 0.66 -22.36
CA ASP A 14 5.77 0.04 -22.27
C ASP A 14 6.15 -0.19 -20.81
N ILE A 15 6.49 -1.45 -20.48
CA ILE A 15 6.82 -1.87 -19.13
C ILE A 15 8.34 -1.93 -19.03
N PRO A 16 8.95 -1.16 -18.12
CA PRO A 16 10.36 -1.32 -17.80
C PRO A 16 10.59 -2.64 -17.03
N ASP A 17 11.76 -3.24 -17.20
CA ASP A 17 12.08 -4.57 -16.64
C ASP A 17 11.89 -4.67 -15.12
N TYR A 18 12.12 -3.57 -14.39
CA TYR A 18 11.94 -3.53 -12.93
C TYR A 18 10.47 -3.46 -12.46
N ASP A 19 9.52 -3.14 -13.37
CA ASP A 19 8.08 -3.02 -13.07
C ASP A 19 7.26 -4.13 -13.76
N ASP A 20 7.91 -5.07 -14.46
CA ASP A 20 7.25 -6.15 -15.18
C ASP A 20 6.83 -7.28 -14.25
N VAL A 21 5.54 -7.56 -14.26
CA VAL A 21 4.94 -8.70 -13.56
C VAL A 21 4.18 -9.57 -14.54
N VAL A 22 4.54 -10.85 -14.61
CA VAL A 22 3.89 -11.82 -15.50
C VAL A 22 2.83 -12.60 -14.74
N LYS A 23 1.58 -12.52 -15.22
CA LYS A 23 0.46 -13.34 -14.74
C LYS A 23 -0.29 -13.96 -15.92
N ASN A 24 -0.49 -15.26 -15.88
CA ASN A 24 -1.17 -16.02 -16.94
C ASN A 24 -0.58 -15.76 -18.36
N LYS A 25 0.75 -15.75 -18.47
CA LYS A 25 1.52 -15.46 -19.71
C LYS A 25 1.28 -14.05 -20.28
N ARG A 26 0.83 -13.12 -19.46
CA ARG A 26 0.60 -11.72 -19.84
C ARG A 26 1.42 -10.80 -18.97
N HIS A 27 1.92 -9.71 -19.57
CA HIS A 27 2.76 -8.71 -18.90
C HIS A 27 1.92 -7.55 -18.37
N TYR A 28 2.23 -7.10 -17.17
CA TYR A 28 1.54 -5.99 -16.49
C TYR A 28 2.56 -5.13 -15.75
N HIS A 29 2.31 -3.83 -15.67
CA HIS A 29 2.93 -3.04 -14.62
C HIS A 29 2.45 -3.55 -13.26
N LYS A 30 3.31 -3.58 -12.28
CA LYS A 30 2.97 -4.03 -10.92
C LYS A 30 1.71 -3.34 -10.38
N ARG A 31 1.65 -2.00 -10.50
CA ARG A 31 0.49 -1.21 -10.06
C ARG A 31 -0.78 -1.51 -10.85
N CYS A 32 -0.68 -1.75 -12.16
CA CYS A 32 -1.83 -2.12 -12.98
C CYS A 32 -2.41 -3.48 -12.57
N LEU A 33 -1.56 -4.45 -12.26
CA LEU A 33 -1.98 -5.76 -11.77
C LEU A 33 -2.64 -5.64 -10.39
N GLU A 34 -2.04 -4.92 -9.46
CA GLU A 34 -2.62 -4.69 -8.12
C GLU A 34 -4.00 -4.02 -8.22
N THR A 35 -4.17 -3.04 -9.11
CA THR A 35 -5.46 -2.38 -9.33
C THR A 35 -6.49 -3.35 -9.92
N ALA A 36 -6.10 -4.16 -10.91
CA ALA A 36 -6.98 -5.15 -11.51
C ALA A 36 -7.44 -6.20 -10.47
N GLU A 37 -6.52 -6.70 -9.65
CA GLU A 37 -6.84 -7.66 -8.57
C GLU A 37 -7.74 -7.03 -7.50
N THR A 38 -7.50 -5.77 -7.16
CA THR A 38 -8.34 -5.05 -6.20
C THR A 38 -9.75 -4.84 -6.74
N ILE A 39 -9.90 -4.49 -8.02
CA ILE A 39 -11.21 -4.38 -8.68
C ILE A 39 -11.93 -5.74 -8.67
N GLN A 40 -11.22 -6.83 -8.96
CA GLN A 40 -11.82 -8.16 -8.89
C GLN A 40 -12.28 -8.48 -7.46
N ALA A 41 -11.48 -8.17 -6.45
CA ALA A 41 -11.86 -8.36 -5.05
C ALA A 41 -13.10 -7.53 -4.65
N ILE A 42 -13.27 -6.32 -5.20
CA ILE A 42 -14.48 -5.51 -4.99
C ILE A 42 -15.71 -6.19 -5.61
N VAL A 43 -15.56 -6.71 -6.84
CA VAL A 43 -16.64 -7.42 -7.54
C VAL A 43 -17.07 -8.67 -6.76
N ASP A 44 -16.10 -9.47 -6.32
CA ASP A 44 -16.36 -10.71 -5.56
C ASP A 44 -17.02 -10.41 -4.22
N LEU A 45 -16.53 -9.39 -3.51
CA LEU A 45 -17.11 -8.95 -2.24
C LEU A 45 -18.55 -8.45 -2.43
N TYR A 46 -18.80 -7.62 -3.44
CA TYR A 46 -20.13 -7.11 -3.75
C TYR A 46 -21.10 -8.26 -4.09
N TYR A 47 -20.66 -9.19 -4.93
CA TYR A 47 -21.47 -10.33 -5.34
C TYR A 47 -21.82 -11.26 -4.15
N ASN A 48 -20.86 -11.52 -3.28
CA ASN A 48 -21.06 -12.44 -2.17
C ASN A 48 -21.85 -11.85 -1.01
N GLU A 49 -21.59 -10.58 -0.67
CA GLU A 49 -22.10 -9.97 0.56
C GLU A 49 -23.26 -8.99 0.32
N VAL A 50 -23.38 -8.41 -0.88
CA VAL A 50 -24.39 -7.38 -1.16
C VAL A 50 -25.52 -7.93 -2.01
N SER A 51 -25.22 -8.45 -3.19
CA SER A 51 -26.25 -8.93 -4.12
C SER A 51 -25.72 -9.97 -5.11
N LYS A 52 -26.26 -11.16 -5.07
CA LYS A 52 -25.98 -12.23 -6.03
C LYS A 52 -26.68 -12.05 -7.38
N THR A 53 -27.64 -11.13 -7.45
CA THR A 53 -28.43 -10.87 -8.66
C THR A 53 -28.00 -9.62 -9.41
N VAL A 54 -26.85 -9.04 -9.02
CA VAL A 54 -26.33 -7.83 -9.64
C VAL A 54 -25.96 -8.07 -11.12
N VAL A 55 -26.28 -7.11 -11.97
CA VAL A 55 -25.82 -7.11 -13.36
C VAL A 55 -24.33 -6.76 -13.39
N MET A 56 -23.48 -7.75 -13.65
CA MET A 56 -22.02 -7.61 -13.60
C MET A 56 -21.49 -6.48 -14.49
N LYS A 57 -22.10 -6.30 -15.68
CA LYS A 57 -21.72 -5.20 -16.58
C LYS A 57 -21.92 -3.82 -15.92
N THR A 58 -23.03 -3.65 -15.22
CA THR A 58 -23.35 -2.39 -14.52
C THR A 58 -22.43 -2.19 -13.32
N LEU A 59 -22.17 -3.24 -12.55
CA LEU A 59 -21.24 -3.18 -11.41
C LEU A 59 -19.84 -2.77 -11.86
N LEU A 60 -19.29 -3.46 -12.88
CA LEU A 60 -17.97 -3.15 -13.44
C LEU A 60 -17.89 -1.74 -14.02
N ALA A 61 -18.94 -1.29 -14.73
CA ALA A 61 -18.98 0.06 -15.26
C ALA A 61 -18.96 1.11 -14.14
N THR A 62 -19.68 0.87 -13.05
CA THR A 62 -19.68 1.77 -11.88
C THR A 62 -18.32 1.80 -11.19
N ILE A 63 -17.71 0.64 -10.94
CA ILE A 63 -16.37 0.54 -10.33
C ILE A 63 -15.33 1.24 -11.20
N ASN A 64 -15.34 0.98 -12.51
CA ASN A 64 -14.41 1.61 -13.44
C ASN A 64 -14.59 3.13 -13.50
N ASN A 65 -15.82 3.62 -13.46
CA ASN A 65 -16.08 5.06 -13.38
C ASN A 65 -15.49 5.67 -12.11
N ILE A 66 -15.67 5.03 -10.96
CA ILE A 66 -15.12 5.50 -9.68
C ILE A 66 -13.58 5.50 -9.73
N VAL A 67 -12.97 4.41 -10.17
CA VAL A 67 -11.51 4.26 -10.12
C VAL A 67 -10.80 5.08 -11.19
N PHE A 68 -11.28 5.06 -12.44
CA PHE A 68 -10.54 5.64 -13.57
C PHE A 68 -11.03 7.04 -13.97
N VAL A 69 -12.31 7.35 -13.83
CA VAL A 69 -12.85 8.67 -14.17
C VAL A 69 -12.77 9.61 -12.97
N LYS A 70 -13.24 9.17 -11.80
CA LYS A 70 -13.13 9.96 -10.56
C LYS A 70 -11.77 9.87 -9.88
N GLN A 71 -10.87 9.03 -10.38
CA GLN A 71 -9.50 8.82 -9.86
C GLN A 71 -9.45 8.45 -8.38
N ILE A 72 -10.41 7.67 -7.94
CA ILE A 72 -10.46 7.14 -6.57
C ILE A 72 -9.62 5.87 -6.49
N ASP A 73 -8.77 5.76 -5.46
CA ASP A 73 -7.95 4.57 -5.24
C ASP A 73 -8.84 3.32 -5.07
N ALA A 74 -8.57 2.28 -5.85
CA ALA A 74 -9.31 1.02 -5.77
C ALA A 74 -9.22 0.38 -4.37
N LYS A 75 -8.08 0.53 -3.67
CA LYS A 75 -7.89 0.06 -2.29
C LYS A 75 -8.81 0.79 -1.32
N TYR A 76 -8.99 2.10 -1.52
CA TYR A 76 -9.94 2.89 -0.73
C TYR A 76 -11.38 2.43 -0.99
N LEU A 77 -11.77 2.21 -2.25
CA LEU A 77 -13.11 1.72 -2.60
C LEU A 77 -13.39 0.34 -1.97
N LEU A 78 -12.41 -0.58 -2.01
CA LEU A 78 -12.53 -1.88 -1.35
C LEU A 78 -12.71 -1.74 0.18
N PHE A 79 -11.93 -0.85 0.79
CA PHE A 79 -12.05 -0.55 2.21
C PHE A 79 -13.42 0.05 2.54
N ALA A 80 -13.88 1.02 1.76
CA ALA A 80 -15.16 1.69 1.95
C ALA A 80 -16.33 0.69 1.86
N LEU A 81 -16.30 -0.23 0.88
CA LEU A 81 -17.29 -1.29 0.75
C LEU A 81 -17.30 -2.22 1.97
N LYS A 82 -16.12 -2.67 2.43
CA LYS A 82 -16.00 -3.50 3.64
C LYS A 82 -16.59 -2.82 4.87
N MET A 83 -16.27 -1.53 5.06
CA MET A 83 -16.79 -0.75 6.17
C MET A 83 -18.31 -0.56 6.10
N ALA A 84 -18.86 -0.32 4.91
CA ALA A 84 -20.30 -0.19 4.70
C ALA A 84 -21.05 -1.49 5.03
N ILE A 85 -20.51 -2.64 4.60
CA ILE A 85 -21.06 -3.97 4.93
C ILE A 85 -21.01 -4.21 6.44
N GLN A 86 -19.88 -3.94 7.10
CA GLN A 86 -19.73 -4.09 8.55
C GLN A 86 -20.69 -3.21 9.35
N LYS A 87 -20.98 -2.00 8.87
CA LYS A 87 -21.97 -1.07 9.47
C LYS A 87 -23.41 -1.46 9.16
N GLY A 88 -23.65 -2.49 8.35
CA GLY A 88 -24.99 -2.86 7.93
C GLY A 88 -25.66 -1.85 7.00
N THR A 89 -24.87 -1.05 6.27
CA THR A 89 -25.41 -0.07 5.32
C THR A 89 -26.11 -0.78 4.18
N VAL A 90 -27.35 -0.40 3.90
CA VAL A 90 -28.13 -1.00 2.81
C VAL A 90 -27.63 -0.48 1.45
N ILE A 91 -27.05 -1.37 0.66
CA ILE A 91 -26.56 -1.07 -0.69
C ILE A 91 -27.56 -1.65 -1.70
N LYS A 92 -28.43 -0.81 -2.24
CA LYS A 92 -29.52 -1.26 -3.13
C LYS A 92 -29.08 -1.51 -4.58
N ALA A 93 -28.07 -0.80 -5.04
CA ALA A 93 -27.62 -0.84 -6.43
C ALA A 93 -26.13 -0.49 -6.56
N PRO A 94 -25.45 -0.88 -7.65
CA PRO A 94 -24.01 -0.58 -7.84
C PRO A 94 -23.65 0.89 -7.70
N TYR A 95 -24.45 1.81 -8.20
CA TYR A 95 -24.17 3.24 -8.08
C TYR A 95 -24.23 3.77 -6.63
N SER A 96 -24.80 3.03 -5.69
CA SER A 96 -24.73 3.36 -4.25
C SER A 96 -23.29 3.38 -3.72
N LEU A 97 -22.34 2.73 -4.42
CA LEU A 97 -20.91 2.81 -4.10
C LEU A 97 -20.40 4.25 -4.11
N GLN A 98 -20.98 5.13 -4.92
CA GLN A 98 -20.61 6.55 -4.97
C GLN A 98 -20.90 7.27 -3.64
N TYR A 99 -22.02 6.94 -2.99
CA TYR A 99 -22.37 7.52 -1.68
C TYR A 99 -21.47 6.97 -0.57
N ILE A 100 -21.09 5.71 -0.66
CA ILE A 100 -20.22 5.07 0.32
C ILE A 100 -18.82 5.71 0.34
N ILE A 101 -18.25 6.00 -0.83
CA ILE A 101 -16.94 6.66 -0.93
C ILE A 101 -16.95 8.11 -0.44
N ASP A 102 -18.11 8.74 -0.41
CA ASP A 102 -18.28 10.12 0.07
C ASP A 102 -18.61 10.20 1.57
N ASP A 103 -18.83 9.06 2.22
CA ASP A 103 -19.06 8.99 3.67
C ASP A 103 -17.85 9.52 4.45
N TYR A 104 -18.10 10.58 5.23
CA TYR A 104 -17.07 11.27 6.01
C TYR A 104 -16.40 10.36 7.06
N ALA A 105 -17.19 9.52 7.72
CA ALA A 105 -16.67 8.61 8.74
C ALA A 105 -15.75 7.54 8.14
N ILE A 106 -16.07 7.06 6.94
CA ILE A 106 -15.26 6.09 6.21
C ILE A 106 -13.96 6.75 5.73
N LYS A 107 -14.03 7.97 5.19
CA LYS A 107 -12.84 8.74 4.78
C LYS A 107 -11.87 8.96 5.94
N ASN A 108 -12.38 9.41 7.09
CA ASN A 108 -11.55 9.64 8.26
C ASN A 108 -10.89 8.36 8.78
N GLU A 109 -11.63 7.27 8.83
CA GLU A 109 -11.07 5.98 9.26
C GLU A 109 -9.98 5.48 8.30
N TRP A 110 -10.16 5.65 7.00
CA TRP A 110 -9.14 5.34 6.00
C TRP A 110 -7.87 6.17 6.21
N GLN A 111 -8.02 7.47 6.37
CA GLN A 111 -6.89 8.38 6.61
C GLN A 111 -6.14 8.02 7.89
N ARG A 112 -6.88 7.73 8.98
CA ARG A 112 -6.29 7.30 10.24
C ARG A 112 -5.48 6.02 10.10
N ARG A 113 -5.99 5.02 9.39
CA ARG A 113 -5.29 3.74 9.15
C ARG A 113 -4.06 3.91 8.28
N ASN A 114 -4.15 4.71 7.24
CA ASN A 114 -3.00 4.99 6.37
C ASN A 114 -1.90 5.75 7.11
N ALA A 115 -2.23 6.76 7.91
CA ALA A 115 -1.27 7.46 8.73
C ALA A 115 -0.57 6.53 9.72
N ALA A 116 -1.32 5.62 10.37
CA ALA A 116 -0.76 4.64 11.28
C ALA A 116 0.15 3.61 10.57
N LYS A 117 -0.17 3.25 9.33
CA LYS A 117 0.66 2.36 8.50
C LYS A 117 1.97 3.04 8.11
N LEU A 118 1.92 4.26 7.60
CA LEU A 118 3.10 5.05 7.24
C LEU A 118 4.01 5.28 8.46
N GLY A 119 3.44 5.55 9.63
CA GLY A 119 4.20 5.71 10.86
C GLY A 119 4.91 4.43 11.31
N ARG A 120 4.34 3.25 11.07
CA ARG A 120 5.01 1.96 11.33
C ARG A 120 6.15 1.71 10.34
N GLU A 121 5.89 1.87 9.05
CA GLU A 121 6.90 1.70 7.99
C GLU A 121 8.10 2.64 8.19
N ALA A 122 7.86 3.90 8.59
CA ALA A 122 8.93 4.84 8.91
C ALA A 122 9.77 4.39 10.11
N ARG A 123 9.16 3.82 11.16
CA ARG A 123 9.89 3.28 12.32
C ARG A 123 10.70 2.03 11.97
N GLU A 124 10.13 1.13 11.20
CA GLU A 124 10.82 -0.09 10.75
C GLU A 124 12.04 0.25 9.90
N ASN A 125 11.93 1.23 8.99
CA ASN A 125 13.05 1.69 8.17
C ASN A 125 14.12 2.39 9.01
N SER A 126 13.76 3.16 10.04
CA SER A 126 14.74 3.80 10.92
C SER A 126 15.52 2.79 11.79
N VAL A 127 14.84 1.74 12.26
CA VAL A 127 15.52 0.66 13.03
C VAL A 127 16.45 -0.16 12.13
N ALA A 128 16.10 -0.37 10.87
CA ALA A 128 16.97 -1.06 9.91
C ALA A 128 18.24 -0.25 9.61
N ASP A 129 18.14 1.06 9.55
CA ASP A 129 19.28 1.97 9.29
C ASP A 129 20.20 2.08 10.52
N GLU A 130 19.64 2.09 11.74
CA GLU A 130 20.44 2.05 13.00
C GLU A 130 21.18 0.72 13.17
N SER A 131 20.63 -0.39 12.72
CA SER A 131 21.32 -1.68 12.77
C SER A 131 22.46 -1.82 11.76
N ALA A 132 22.43 -1.03 10.67
CA ALA A 132 23.50 -0.97 9.67
C ALA A 132 24.67 -0.11 10.14
N LEU A 133 24.45 0.84 11.04
CA LEU A 133 25.48 1.60 11.74
C LEU A 133 25.98 0.81 12.95
N GLN A 134 26.66 -0.32 12.73
CA GLN A 134 27.44 -0.93 13.79
C GLN A 134 28.50 0.09 14.21
N ALA A 135 28.31 0.67 15.40
CA ALA A 135 29.31 1.49 16.03
C ALA A 135 30.65 0.74 16.00
N PRO A 136 31.76 1.38 15.57
CA PRO A 136 33.06 0.75 15.59
C PRO A 136 33.32 0.29 17.03
N LYS A 137 33.48 -1.03 17.20
CA LYS A 137 33.87 -1.58 18.50
C LYS A 137 35.24 -1.01 18.82
N PHE A 138 35.28 0.06 19.59
CA PHE A 138 36.50 0.56 20.21
C PHE A 138 37.01 -0.54 21.15
N LYS A 139 38.00 -1.28 20.70
CA LYS A 139 38.80 -2.12 21.58
C LYS A 139 39.49 -1.16 22.55
N ARG A 140 39.04 -1.10 23.80
CA ARG A 140 39.82 -0.51 24.87
C ARG A 140 41.13 -1.26 24.91
N SER A 141 42.20 -0.62 24.49
CA SER A 141 43.55 -1.14 24.73
C SER A 141 43.75 -1.13 26.23
N THR A 142 43.84 -2.30 26.83
CA THR A 142 44.31 -2.49 28.22
C THR A 142 45.84 -2.39 28.24
N GLY A 143 46.37 -1.29 27.70
CA GLY A 143 47.76 -0.92 27.89
C GLY A 143 47.84 -0.19 29.22
N LYS A 144 48.50 -0.81 30.21
CA LYS A 144 48.95 -0.11 31.40
C LYS A 144 49.69 1.17 30.96
N PRO A 145 49.40 2.32 31.57
CA PRO A 145 50.25 3.48 31.36
C PRO A 145 51.59 3.23 32.07
N GLU A 146 52.53 2.66 31.37
CA GLU A 146 53.94 2.75 31.76
C GLU A 146 54.41 4.18 31.41
N GLY A 147 54.78 4.94 32.42
CA GLY A 147 55.58 6.14 32.14
C GLY A 147 55.17 7.45 32.77
N PHE A 148 54.46 7.46 33.92
CA PHE A 148 54.25 8.73 34.62
C PHE A 148 55.26 8.96 35.79
N ASP A 149 56.01 7.92 36.19
CA ASP A 149 57.01 8.06 37.32
C ASP A 149 58.38 8.49 36.86
N ALA A 150 58.64 8.73 35.59
CA ALA A 150 59.95 9.09 35.07
C ALA A 150 60.20 10.61 34.97
N ILE A 151 59.23 11.47 35.28
CA ILE A 151 59.36 12.93 35.05
C ILE A 151 59.57 13.72 36.34
N PHE A 152 59.34 13.17 37.51
CA PHE A 152 59.50 13.90 38.79
C PHE A 152 60.47 13.26 39.81
N GLY A 153 61.39 12.48 39.35
CA GLY A 153 62.44 11.92 40.21
C GLY A 153 63.79 12.63 40.00
N GLY A 154 63.95 13.84 40.47
CA GLY A 154 65.23 14.58 40.44
C GLY A 154 65.27 15.69 41.46
N GLN A 155 65.56 15.38 42.65
CA GLN A 155 66.55 15.93 43.67
C GLN A 155 66.25 15.39 45.03
#